data_126f432c13d1363bc67a6a4557220e86
#
_entry.id   126f432c13d1363bc67a6a4557220e86
#
_cell.length_a   1.000
_cell.length_b   1.000
_cell.length_c   1.000
_cell.angle_alpha   90.00
_cell.angle_beta   90.00
_cell.angle_gamma   90.00
#
_symmetry.space_group_name_H-M   'P 1'
#
loop_
_entity.id
_entity.type
_entity.pdbx_description
1 polymer ?
#
loop_
_entity_poly.entity_id
_entity_poly.type
_entity_poly.pdbx_seq_one_letter_code
_entity_poly.pdbx_strand_id
1 'polypeptide(L)'
;MAPSKLWSDLHWRHAVRMQREALHEEIQGDLSTASYRLLQEPCISRRLNELMIVFERHKAGQPLGLAGAVGSPAVLGAAAGAWETASHGETLDHMPLDERLELGAAFVGFAKLSDELQQESHVWDDLGRLDHPDILEAADWSDLRAAYARAARWDTRVAFLAQWILTKQTAGQKPAVLGPDVVDVIRERPLCKPLLQTERR
;
A
#
# COMPACT_ATOMS: atom_id res chain seq x y z
N MET A 1 -33.53 3.36 -39.91
CA MET A 1 -32.45 2.53 -40.53
C MET A 1 -31.67 1.91 -39.37
N ALA A 2 -31.69 0.58 -39.21
CA ALA A 2 -30.82 -0.07 -38.22
C ALA A 2 -29.35 0.08 -38.67
N PRO A 3 -28.43 0.41 -37.74
CA PRO A 3 -27.02 0.43 -38.07
C PRO A 3 -26.61 -0.93 -38.63
N SER A 4 -25.80 -0.93 -39.68
CA SER A 4 -25.32 -2.18 -40.26
C SER A 4 -24.53 -2.95 -39.20
N LYS A 5 -24.66 -4.27 -39.15
CA LYS A 5 -23.97 -5.18 -38.21
C LYS A 5 -22.44 -4.86 -38.16
N LEU A 6 -21.90 -4.51 -39.30
CA LEU A 6 -20.49 -4.09 -39.44
C LEU A 6 -20.12 -2.83 -38.61
N TRP A 7 -21.00 -1.82 -38.55
CA TRP A 7 -20.80 -0.60 -37.75
C TRP A 7 -20.86 -0.90 -36.26
N SER A 8 -21.77 -1.77 -35.85
CA SER A 8 -21.87 -2.20 -34.45
C SER A 8 -20.61 -2.96 -34.02
N ASP A 9 -20.13 -3.90 -34.84
CA ASP A 9 -18.92 -4.69 -34.54
C ASP A 9 -17.66 -3.81 -34.44
N LEU A 10 -17.51 -2.83 -35.34
CA LEU A 10 -16.40 -1.89 -35.30
C LEU A 10 -16.45 -0.98 -34.06
N HIS A 11 -17.62 -0.51 -33.70
CA HIS A 11 -17.83 0.31 -32.51
C HIS A 11 -17.38 -0.44 -31.25
N TRP A 12 -17.88 -1.67 -31.06
CA TRP A 12 -17.52 -2.46 -29.86
C TRP A 12 -16.06 -2.85 -29.81
N ARG A 13 -15.44 -3.21 -30.91
CA ARG A 13 -14.00 -3.46 -30.97
C ARG A 13 -13.18 -2.25 -30.54
N HIS A 14 -13.58 -1.05 -30.95
CA HIS A 14 -12.92 0.19 -30.52
C HIS A 14 -13.14 0.46 -29.03
N ALA A 15 -14.38 0.37 -28.54
CA ALA A 15 -14.73 0.58 -27.16
C ALA A 15 -13.97 -0.39 -26.22
N VAL A 16 -13.95 -1.69 -26.55
CA VAL A 16 -13.21 -2.72 -25.81
C VAL A 16 -11.71 -2.42 -25.76
N ARG A 17 -11.11 -1.99 -26.89
CA ARG A 17 -9.69 -1.65 -26.92
C ARG A 17 -9.38 -0.48 -25.97
N MET A 18 -10.13 0.62 -26.06
CA MET A 18 -9.94 1.78 -25.20
C MET A 18 -10.13 1.43 -23.72
N GLN A 19 -11.12 0.57 -23.41
CA GLN A 19 -11.35 0.11 -22.06
C GLN A 19 -10.20 -0.74 -21.52
N ARG A 20 -9.63 -1.64 -22.36
CA ARG A 20 -8.44 -2.41 -21.99
C ARG A 20 -7.25 -1.52 -21.69
N GLU A 21 -6.99 -0.52 -22.51
CA GLU A 21 -5.90 0.44 -22.29
C GLU A 21 -6.04 1.12 -20.93
N ALA A 22 -7.24 1.64 -20.61
CA ALA A 22 -7.50 2.29 -19.32
C ALA A 22 -7.36 1.33 -18.12
N LEU A 23 -7.87 0.09 -18.24
CA LEU A 23 -7.74 -0.93 -17.20
C LEU A 23 -6.28 -1.36 -16.99
N HIS A 24 -5.50 -1.45 -18.06
CA HIS A 24 -4.08 -1.77 -17.98
C HIS A 24 -3.27 -0.67 -17.28
N GLU A 25 -3.58 0.61 -17.55
CA GLU A 25 -2.95 1.74 -16.85
C GLU A 25 -3.26 1.72 -15.36
N GLU A 26 -4.52 1.46 -14.98
CA GLU A 26 -4.92 1.34 -13.58
C GLU A 26 -4.21 0.16 -12.89
N ILE A 27 -4.17 -1.02 -13.51
CA ILE A 27 -3.43 -2.18 -13.00
C ILE A 27 -1.94 -1.85 -12.78
N GLN A 28 -1.29 -1.13 -13.70
CA GLN A 28 0.10 -0.72 -13.55
C GLN A 28 0.29 0.21 -12.34
N GLY A 29 -0.65 1.13 -12.10
CA GLY A 29 -0.66 1.97 -10.90
C GLY A 29 -0.76 1.16 -9.61
N ASP A 30 -1.68 0.19 -9.56
CA ASP A 30 -1.88 -0.67 -8.40
C ASP A 30 -0.70 -1.61 -8.14
N LEU A 31 -0.10 -2.18 -9.20
CA LEU A 31 1.14 -2.97 -9.09
C LEU A 31 2.31 -2.11 -8.61
N SER A 32 2.37 -0.85 -9.02
CA SER A 32 3.37 0.11 -8.52
C SER A 32 3.16 0.40 -7.03
N THR A 33 1.91 0.51 -6.56
CA THR A 33 1.56 0.68 -5.14
C THR A 33 2.01 -0.52 -4.32
N ALA A 34 1.76 -1.75 -4.79
CA ALA A 34 2.24 -2.96 -4.13
C ALA A 34 3.77 -3.02 -4.07
N SER A 35 4.45 -2.69 -5.18
CA SER A 35 5.91 -2.64 -5.25
C SER A 35 6.49 -1.58 -4.32
N TYR A 36 5.88 -0.40 -4.28
CA TYR A 36 6.28 0.71 -3.41
C TYR A 36 6.18 0.34 -1.93
N ARG A 37 5.10 -0.35 -1.53
CA ARG A 37 4.95 -0.84 -0.15
C ARG A 37 6.06 -1.82 0.23
N LEU A 38 6.41 -2.77 -0.65
CA LEU A 38 7.48 -3.73 -0.38
C LEU A 38 8.87 -3.08 -0.30
N LEU A 39 9.12 -2.01 -1.05
CA LEU A 39 10.37 -1.25 -0.94
C LEU A 39 10.56 -0.60 0.44
N GLN A 40 9.49 -0.32 1.17
CA GLN A 40 9.53 0.25 2.51
C GLN A 40 9.76 -0.79 3.61
N GLU A 41 9.62 -2.09 3.31
CA GLU A 41 9.68 -3.19 4.26
C GLU A 41 10.92 -3.16 5.18
N PRO A 42 12.15 -2.93 4.68
CA PRO A 42 13.33 -2.82 5.55
C PRO A 42 13.25 -1.65 6.54
N CYS A 43 12.60 -0.55 6.14
CA CYS A 43 12.41 0.61 7.01
C CYS A 43 11.38 0.33 8.10
N ILE A 44 10.26 -0.33 7.72
CA ILE A 44 9.17 -0.71 8.63
C ILE A 44 9.68 -1.69 9.68
N SER A 45 10.30 -2.79 9.24
CA SER A 45 10.88 -3.80 10.14
C SER A 45 11.88 -3.20 11.13
N ARG A 46 12.77 -2.32 10.66
CA ARG A 46 13.69 -1.60 11.55
C ARG A 46 12.94 -0.74 12.54
N ARG A 47 11.96 0.05 12.09
CA ARG A 47 11.16 0.93 12.94
C ARG A 47 10.40 0.16 14.02
N LEU A 48 9.80 -0.97 13.68
CA LEU A 48 9.15 -1.85 14.65
C LEU A 48 10.13 -2.36 15.70
N ASN A 49 11.35 -2.72 15.33
CA ASN A 49 12.39 -3.11 16.28
C ASN A 49 12.83 -1.94 17.20
N GLU A 50 12.97 -0.73 16.65
CA GLU A 50 13.29 0.46 17.44
C GLU A 50 12.18 0.80 18.43
N LEU A 51 10.91 0.71 18.00
CA LEU A 51 9.73 0.92 18.87
C LEU A 51 9.68 -0.10 20.00
N MET A 52 9.99 -1.36 19.75
CA MET A 52 10.10 -2.39 20.78
C MET A 52 11.11 -1.96 21.85
N ILE A 53 12.29 -1.46 21.46
CA ILE A 53 13.31 -0.97 22.38
C ILE A 53 12.78 0.24 23.19
N VAL A 54 12.06 1.17 22.57
CA VAL A 54 11.41 2.31 23.27
C VAL A 54 10.47 1.82 24.35
N PHE A 55 9.61 0.85 24.04
CA PHE A 55 8.65 0.29 25.02
C PHE A 55 9.34 -0.46 26.18
N GLU A 56 10.42 -1.18 25.90
CA GLU A 56 11.20 -1.85 26.96
C GLU A 56 11.92 -0.84 27.85
N ARG A 57 12.52 0.21 27.28
CA ARG A 57 13.15 1.30 28.05
C ARG A 57 12.12 2.02 28.92
N HIS A 58 10.95 2.37 28.38
CA HIS A 58 9.87 2.97 29.16
C HIS A 58 9.47 2.08 30.35
N LYS A 59 9.26 0.78 30.11
CA LYS A 59 8.90 -0.20 31.14
C LYS A 59 9.97 -0.30 32.24
N ALA A 60 11.25 -0.15 31.89
CA ALA A 60 12.37 -0.15 32.80
C ALA A 60 12.65 1.21 33.49
N GLY A 61 11.86 2.24 33.22
CA GLY A 61 12.10 3.60 33.71
C GLY A 61 13.37 4.25 33.17
N GLN A 62 13.85 3.80 32.02
CA GLN A 62 15.06 4.30 31.38
C GLN A 62 14.75 5.44 30.39
N PRO A 63 15.72 6.31 30.10
CA PRO A 63 15.57 7.30 29.02
C PRO A 63 15.23 6.63 27.68
N LEU A 64 14.23 7.16 26.98
CA LEU A 64 13.74 6.57 25.72
C LEU A 64 14.80 6.59 24.62
N GLY A 65 15.67 7.62 24.59
CA GLY A 65 16.73 7.78 23.61
C GLY A 65 16.23 8.12 22.21
N LEU A 66 15.06 8.77 22.10
CA LEU A 66 14.50 9.21 20.83
C LEU A 66 15.38 10.29 20.20
N ALA A 67 15.64 10.17 18.91
CA ALA A 67 16.44 11.12 18.12
C ALA A 67 15.75 11.55 16.82
N GLY A 68 14.74 10.82 16.41
CA GLY A 68 13.97 11.06 15.19
C GLY A 68 12.47 10.92 15.42
N ALA A 69 11.69 11.09 14.37
CA ALA A 69 10.26 10.88 14.39
C ALA A 69 9.90 9.41 14.08
N VAL A 70 8.77 8.95 14.60
CA VAL A 70 8.25 7.60 14.31
C VAL A 70 8.04 7.41 12.82
N GLY A 71 7.41 8.37 12.15
CA GLY A 71 7.04 8.27 10.75
C GLY A 71 6.05 7.16 10.48
N SER A 72 5.53 7.13 9.25
CA SER A 72 4.58 6.11 8.81
C SER A 72 4.92 5.60 7.41
N PRO A 73 4.52 4.37 7.04
CA PRO A 73 4.58 3.91 5.66
C PRO A 73 3.84 4.87 4.74
N ALA A 74 4.42 5.14 3.59
CA ALA A 74 3.76 5.97 2.60
C ALA A 74 2.85 5.11 1.73
N VAL A 75 1.66 5.62 1.47
CA VAL A 75 0.72 5.05 0.52
C VAL A 75 0.80 5.86 -0.77
N LEU A 76 1.04 5.19 -1.90
CA LEU A 76 0.77 5.79 -3.20
C LEU A 76 -0.74 5.76 -3.40
N GLY A 77 -1.31 6.88 -3.84
CA GLY A 77 -2.73 6.91 -4.22
C GLY A 77 -2.96 5.95 -5.38
N ALA A 78 -3.89 5.02 -5.24
CA ALA A 78 -4.35 4.20 -6.36
C ALA A 78 -5.08 5.11 -7.36
N ALA A 79 -4.80 4.95 -8.65
CA ALA A 79 -5.64 5.52 -9.69
C ALA A 79 -6.92 4.66 -9.74
N ALA A 80 -8.00 5.11 -9.12
CA ALA A 80 -9.27 4.41 -9.13
C ALA A 80 -10.22 5.02 -10.17
N GLY A 81 -10.97 4.17 -10.87
CA GLY A 81 -12.08 4.64 -11.69
C GLY A 81 -12.28 3.91 -13.01
N ALA A 82 -11.25 3.37 -13.64
CA ALA A 82 -11.41 2.66 -14.91
C ALA A 82 -12.18 1.34 -14.70
N TRP A 83 -11.86 0.58 -13.65
CA TRP A 83 -12.60 -0.63 -13.29
C TRP A 83 -14.04 -0.32 -12.86
N GLU A 84 -14.23 0.67 -11.99
CA GLU A 84 -15.55 1.06 -11.53
C GLU A 84 -16.43 1.47 -12.73
N THR A 85 -15.89 2.32 -13.61
CA THR A 85 -16.58 2.73 -14.84
C THR A 85 -16.88 1.53 -15.74
N ALA A 86 -15.93 0.63 -15.93
CA ALA A 86 -16.09 -0.57 -16.76
C ALA A 86 -17.17 -1.50 -16.20
N SER A 87 -17.17 -1.73 -14.89
CA SER A 87 -18.10 -2.66 -14.23
C SER A 87 -19.56 -2.24 -14.29
N HIS A 88 -19.83 -0.95 -14.50
CA HIS A 88 -21.18 -0.40 -14.71
C HIS A 88 -21.54 -0.21 -16.18
N GLY A 89 -20.62 -0.43 -17.11
CA GLY A 89 -20.80 -0.25 -18.54
C GLY A 89 -21.03 -1.57 -19.30
N GLU A 90 -21.55 -1.46 -20.51
CA GLU A 90 -21.78 -2.62 -21.38
C GLU A 90 -20.50 -3.16 -22.04
N THR A 91 -19.40 -2.42 -21.97
CA THR A 91 -18.15 -2.75 -22.70
C THR A 91 -17.56 -4.08 -22.23
N LEU A 92 -17.64 -4.39 -20.93
CA LEU A 92 -17.17 -5.67 -20.41
C LEU A 92 -17.90 -6.86 -21.01
N ASP A 93 -19.19 -6.73 -21.35
CA ASP A 93 -19.97 -7.83 -21.95
C ASP A 93 -19.48 -8.22 -23.34
N HIS A 94 -18.74 -7.35 -23.99
CA HIS A 94 -18.10 -7.59 -25.28
C HIS A 94 -16.64 -8.09 -25.16
N MET A 95 -16.12 -8.29 -23.93
CA MET A 95 -14.82 -8.93 -23.69
C MET A 95 -14.97 -10.45 -23.49
N PRO A 96 -13.93 -11.25 -23.78
CA PRO A 96 -13.90 -12.67 -23.43
C PRO A 96 -14.15 -12.90 -21.95
N LEU A 97 -14.87 -13.96 -21.60
CA LEU A 97 -15.26 -14.26 -20.21
C LEU A 97 -14.04 -14.49 -19.30
N ASP A 98 -13.04 -15.22 -19.80
CA ASP A 98 -11.79 -15.50 -19.09
C ASP A 98 -11.03 -14.22 -18.75
N GLU A 99 -10.93 -13.29 -19.70
CA GLU A 99 -10.33 -11.97 -19.49
C GLU A 99 -11.08 -11.17 -18.41
N ARG A 100 -12.42 -11.15 -18.47
CA ARG A 100 -13.25 -10.45 -17.46
C ARG A 100 -13.04 -11.02 -16.06
N LEU A 101 -12.96 -12.34 -15.94
CA LEU A 101 -12.74 -13.00 -14.66
C LEU A 101 -11.33 -12.70 -14.10
N GLU A 102 -10.32 -12.69 -14.95
CA GLU A 102 -8.95 -12.34 -14.56
C GLU A 102 -8.85 -10.89 -14.08
N LEU A 103 -9.42 -9.94 -14.82
CA LEU A 103 -9.50 -8.54 -14.45
C LEU A 103 -10.24 -8.36 -13.12
N GLY A 104 -11.43 -8.94 -12.99
CA GLY A 104 -12.23 -8.86 -11.77
C GLY A 104 -11.48 -9.38 -10.54
N ALA A 105 -10.77 -10.51 -10.67
CA ALA A 105 -9.97 -11.05 -9.59
C ALA A 105 -8.80 -10.13 -9.20
N ALA A 106 -8.14 -9.50 -10.19
CA ALA A 106 -7.07 -8.54 -9.94
C ALA A 106 -7.58 -7.32 -9.17
N PHE A 107 -8.66 -6.70 -9.62
CA PHE A 107 -9.23 -5.51 -8.99
C PHE A 107 -9.78 -5.77 -7.57
N VAL A 108 -10.34 -6.94 -7.31
CA VAL A 108 -10.68 -7.35 -5.94
C VAL A 108 -9.44 -7.41 -5.05
N GLY A 109 -8.33 -7.92 -5.56
CA GLY A 109 -7.04 -7.95 -4.85
C GLY A 109 -6.50 -6.54 -4.56
N PHE A 110 -6.55 -5.64 -5.54
CA PHE A 110 -6.09 -4.25 -5.41
C PHE A 110 -6.94 -3.46 -4.42
N ALA A 111 -8.26 -3.56 -4.50
CA ALA A 111 -9.17 -2.92 -3.55
C ALA A 111 -8.86 -3.37 -2.11
N LYS A 112 -8.64 -4.67 -1.92
CA LYS A 112 -8.27 -5.21 -0.61
C LYS A 112 -6.93 -4.67 -0.13
N LEU A 113 -5.91 -4.56 -0.99
CA LEU A 113 -4.63 -3.97 -0.63
C LEU A 113 -4.78 -2.51 -0.22
N SER A 114 -5.57 -1.73 -0.97
CA SER A 114 -5.85 -0.33 -0.66
C SER A 114 -6.48 -0.17 0.73
N ASP A 115 -7.50 -0.97 1.05
CA ASP A 115 -8.16 -0.97 2.35
C ASP A 115 -7.18 -1.32 3.49
N GLU A 116 -6.34 -2.33 3.29
CA GLU A 116 -5.37 -2.77 4.29
C GLU A 116 -4.25 -1.75 4.50
N LEU A 117 -3.78 -1.07 3.45
CA LEU A 117 -2.83 0.04 3.53
C LEU A 117 -3.41 1.23 4.33
N GLN A 118 -4.68 1.54 4.13
CA GLN A 118 -5.34 2.59 4.87
C GLN A 118 -5.45 2.24 6.37
N GLN A 119 -5.82 1.00 6.70
CA GLN A 119 -5.87 0.53 8.08
C GLN A 119 -4.47 0.53 8.73
N GLU A 120 -3.44 0.12 8.00
CA GLU A 120 -2.05 0.21 8.44
C GLU A 120 -1.67 1.66 8.76
N SER A 121 -1.98 2.60 7.87
CA SER A 121 -1.69 4.04 8.06
C SER A 121 -2.29 4.58 9.36
N HIS A 122 -3.55 4.30 9.65
CA HIS A 122 -4.21 4.74 10.88
C HIS A 122 -3.49 4.25 12.15
N VAL A 123 -2.98 3.03 12.12
CA VAL A 123 -2.24 2.49 13.28
C VAL A 123 -0.89 3.18 13.45
N TRP A 124 -0.23 3.55 12.36
CA TRP A 124 1.01 4.32 12.42
C TRP A 124 0.78 5.77 12.88
N ASP A 125 -0.36 6.36 12.57
CA ASP A 125 -0.77 7.67 13.09
C ASP A 125 -0.92 7.64 14.62
N ASP A 126 -1.49 6.56 15.18
CA ASP A 126 -1.53 6.34 16.62
C ASP A 126 -0.12 6.32 17.25
N LEU A 127 0.83 5.62 16.60
CA LEU A 127 2.22 5.52 17.05
C LEU A 127 2.98 6.84 16.93
N GLY A 128 2.58 7.73 16.02
CA GLY A 128 3.14 9.07 15.87
C GLY A 128 3.05 9.94 17.12
N ARG A 129 2.16 9.60 18.09
CA ARG A 129 2.09 10.26 19.41
C ARG A 129 3.39 10.13 20.20
N LEU A 130 4.24 9.14 19.91
CA LEU A 130 5.58 9.00 20.48
C LEU A 130 6.56 10.12 20.07
N ASP A 131 6.24 10.91 19.07
CA ASP A 131 7.05 12.06 18.69
C ASP A 131 7.01 13.17 19.75
N HIS A 132 6.04 13.11 20.69
CA HIS A 132 5.87 14.02 21.83
C HIS A 132 5.72 13.25 23.15
N PRO A 133 6.76 12.51 23.60
CA PRO A 133 6.66 11.60 24.74
C PRO A 133 6.44 12.30 26.09
N ASP A 134 6.77 13.58 26.18
CA ASP A 134 6.66 14.43 27.37
C ASP A 134 5.21 14.75 27.78
N ILE A 135 4.27 14.60 26.84
CA ILE A 135 2.83 14.83 27.12
C ILE A 135 2.05 13.53 27.32
N LEU A 136 2.71 12.36 27.25
CA LEU A 136 2.05 11.06 27.34
C LEU A 136 1.78 10.67 28.80
N GLU A 137 0.56 10.27 29.09
CA GLU A 137 0.14 9.72 30.38
C GLU A 137 0.31 8.18 30.43
N ALA A 138 0.15 7.60 31.62
CA ALA A 138 0.28 6.14 31.79
C ALA A 138 -0.71 5.35 30.93
N ALA A 139 -1.92 5.84 30.70
CA ALA A 139 -2.92 5.23 29.82
C ALA A 139 -2.44 5.23 28.35
N ASP A 140 -1.85 6.33 27.89
CA ASP A 140 -1.34 6.46 26.52
C ASP A 140 -0.30 5.39 26.18
N TRP A 141 0.58 5.07 27.13
CA TRP A 141 1.58 4.02 26.94
C TRP A 141 0.98 2.62 26.76
N SER A 142 -0.18 2.36 27.39
CA SER A 142 -0.93 1.12 27.14
C SER A 142 -1.48 1.08 25.72
N ASP A 143 -2.09 2.18 25.27
CA ASP A 143 -2.66 2.29 23.93
C ASP A 143 -1.60 2.21 22.85
N LEU A 144 -0.45 2.86 23.06
CA LEU A 144 0.70 2.82 22.15
C LEU A 144 1.27 1.40 22.02
N ARG A 145 1.36 0.63 23.11
CA ARG A 145 1.75 -0.79 23.02
C ARG A 145 0.74 -1.61 22.25
N ALA A 146 -0.55 -1.35 22.43
CA ALA A 146 -1.59 -2.00 21.64
C ALA A 146 -1.50 -1.59 20.14
N ALA A 147 -1.23 -0.33 19.85
CA ALA A 147 -0.98 0.17 18.49
C ALA A 147 0.23 -0.51 17.86
N TYR A 148 1.35 -0.61 18.58
CA TYR A 148 2.54 -1.35 18.11
C TYR A 148 2.22 -2.79 17.75
N ALA A 149 1.50 -3.51 18.60
CA ALA A 149 1.09 -4.89 18.32
C ALA A 149 0.17 -4.99 17.08
N ARG A 150 -0.67 -3.98 16.85
CA ARG A 150 -1.47 -3.89 15.62
C ARG A 150 -0.60 -3.59 14.41
N ALA A 151 0.35 -2.63 14.50
CA ALA A 151 1.26 -2.27 13.43
C ALA A 151 2.07 -3.48 12.93
N ALA A 152 2.65 -4.26 13.86
CA ALA A 152 3.40 -5.47 13.51
C ALA A 152 2.53 -6.53 12.79
N ARG A 153 1.25 -6.65 13.17
CA ARG A 153 0.32 -7.56 12.46
C ARG A 153 -0.06 -7.05 11.08
N TRP A 154 -0.34 -5.74 10.97
CA TRP A 154 -0.67 -5.13 9.69
C TRP A 154 0.50 -5.19 8.72
N ASP A 155 1.72 -4.91 9.18
CA ASP A 155 2.94 -5.02 8.38
C ASP A 155 3.07 -6.40 7.72
N THR A 156 2.99 -7.47 8.51
CA THR A 156 3.05 -8.84 8.00
C THR A 156 1.95 -9.13 6.98
N ARG A 157 0.74 -8.67 7.23
CA ARG A 157 -0.42 -8.94 6.38
C ARG A 157 -0.36 -8.17 5.06
N VAL A 158 -0.03 -6.88 5.13
CA VAL A 158 0.09 -6.01 3.95
C VAL A 158 1.26 -6.45 3.07
N ALA A 159 2.42 -6.77 3.66
CA ALA A 159 3.56 -7.27 2.91
C ALA A 159 3.23 -8.60 2.19
N PHE A 160 2.56 -9.53 2.87
CA PHE A 160 2.09 -10.77 2.25
C PHE A 160 1.13 -10.50 1.08
N LEU A 161 0.13 -9.63 1.27
CA LEU A 161 -0.86 -9.32 0.24
C LEU A 161 -0.22 -8.61 -0.96
N ALA A 162 0.68 -7.66 -0.72
CA ALA A 162 1.42 -6.98 -1.78
C ALA A 162 2.27 -7.97 -2.59
N GLN A 163 3.00 -8.87 -1.92
CA GLN A 163 3.78 -9.92 -2.58
C GLN A 163 2.89 -10.89 -3.38
N TRP A 164 1.75 -11.28 -2.83
CA TRP A 164 0.79 -12.15 -3.51
C TRP A 164 0.23 -11.50 -4.78
N ILE A 165 -0.13 -10.21 -4.72
CA ILE A 165 -0.59 -9.43 -5.87
C ILE A 165 0.47 -9.43 -6.97
N LEU A 166 1.72 -9.09 -6.64
CA LEU A 166 2.81 -9.02 -7.62
C LEU A 166 3.16 -10.37 -8.25
N THR A 167 2.78 -11.48 -7.63
CA THR A 167 3.09 -12.83 -8.13
C THR A 167 1.90 -13.53 -8.77
N LYS A 168 0.66 -13.16 -8.43
CA LYS A 168 -0.54 -13.92 -8.80
C LYS A 168 -1.67 -13.10 -9.41
N GLN A 169 -1.70 -11.79 -9.19
CA GLN A 169 -2.83 -10.93 -9.58
C GLN A 169 -2.41 -9.82 -10.56
N THR A 170 -1.49 -10.15 -11.44
CA THR A 170 -0.94 -9.16 -12.37
C THR A 170 -1.82 -8.94 -13.62
N ALA A 171 -2.86 -9.73 -13.84
CA ALA A 171 -3.66 -9.74 -15.07
C ALA A 171 -2.77 -9.74 -16.35
N GLY A 172 -1.71 -10.54 -16.33
CA GLY A 172 -0.73 -10.62 -17.43
C GLY A 172 0.24 -9.44 -17.52
N GLN A 173 0.12 -8.42 -16.66
CA GLN A 173 1.01 -7.28 -16.62
C GLN A 173 2.30 -7.59 -15.83
N LYS A 174 3.40 -6.94 -16.20
CA LYS A 174 4.62 -6.96 -15.39
C LYS A 174 4.56 -5.85 -14.35
N PRO A 175 4.94 -6.09 -13.08
CA PRO A 175 5.08 -5.04 -12.10
C PRO A 175 5.99 -3.93 -12.65
N ALA A 176 5.61 -2.67 -12.40
CA ALA A 176 6.44 -1.54 -12.78
C ALA A 176 7.75 -1.57 -11.98
N VAL A 177 8.85 -1.39 -12.67
CA VAL A 177 10.16 -1.19 -12.02
C VAL A 177 10.20 0.26 -11.54
N LEU A 178 10.14 0.44 -10.22
CA LEU A 178 10.26 1.75 -9.62
C LEU A 178 11.69 2.28 -9.81
N GLY A 179 11.80 3.51 -10.31
CA GLY A 179 13.07 4.14 -10.59
C GLY A 179 13.92 4.41 -9.33
N PRO A 180 15.24 4.67 -9.49
CA PRO A 180 16.13 4.97 -8.37
C PRO A 180 15.71 6.21 -7.59
N ASP A 181 15.14 7.20 -8.24
CA ASP A 181 14.57 8.41 -7.66
C ASP A 181 13.47 8.09 -6.63
N VAL A 182 12.62 7.12 -6.90
CA VAL A 182 11.58 6.66 -5.95
C VAL A 182 12.21 6.01 -4.72
N VAL A 183 13.27 5.22 -4.93
CA VAL A 183 14.00 4.57 -3.82
C VAL A 183 14.66 5.64 -2.92
N ASP A 184 15.23 6.68 -3.51
CA ASP A 184 15.87 7.77 -2.76
C ASP A 184 14.81 8.59 -2.00
N VAL A 185 13.65 8.89 -2.58
CA VAL A 185 12.53 9.53 -1.87
C VAL A 185 12.10 8.70 -0.66
N ILE A 186 12.00 7.36 -0.79
CA ILE A 186 11.67 6.49 0.34
C ILE A 186 12.73 6.62 1.45
N ARG A 187 14.02 6.56 1.11
CA ARG A 187 15.13 6.63 2.08
C ARG A 187 15.16 7.93 2.87
N GLU A 188 14.70 9.03 2.28
CA GLU A 188 14.66 10.34 2.93
C GLU A 188 13.47 10.50 3.90
N ARG A 189 12.49 9.62 3.88
CA ARG A 189 11.33 9.70 4.79
C ARG A 189 11.71 9.45 6.24
N PRO A 190 10.97 10.05 7.21
CA PRO A 190 11.20 9.83 8.64
C PRO A 190 11.23 8.36 9.04
N LEU A 191 10.32 7.55 8.51
CA LEU A 191 10.28 6.09 8.73
C LEU A 191 11.61 5.40 8.42
N CYS A 192 12.34 5.87 7.42
CA CYS A 192 13.62 5.29 6.98
C CYS A 192 14.84 5.93 7.65
N LYS A 193 14.70 6.95 8.48
CA LYS A 193 15.76 7.50 9.33
C LYS A 193 15.81 6.76 10.69
N PRO A 194 16.91 6.75 11.41
CA PRO A 194 16.95 6.17 12.76
C PRO A 194 15.99 6.87 13.71
N LEU A 195 15.25 6.12 14.53
CA LEU A 195 14.41 6.65 15.62
C LEU A 195 15.24 6.86 16.89
N LEU A 196 16.19 5.97 17.15
CA LEU A 196 17.01 5.98 18.36
C LEU A 196 18.35 6.64 18.13
N GLN A 197 18.87 7.28 19.18
CA GLN A 197 20.26 7.75 19.21
C GLN A 197 21.19 6.55 19.06
N THR A 198 22.13 6.65 18.11
CA THR A 198 23.21 5.67 18.02
C THR A 198 24.12 5.90 19.22
N GLU A 199 24.20 4.93 20.13
CA GLU A 199 25.19 4.99 21.21
C GLU A 199 26.57 5.07 20.57
N ARG A 200 27.26 6.23 20.72
CA ARG A 200 28.67 6.34 20.36
C ARG A 200 29.45 5.50 21.38
N ARG A 201 29.90 4.35 20.91
CA ARG A 201 30.89 3.55 21.66
C ARG A 201 32.22 4.25 21.68
#